data_fe4528e6045b9599d10e3334342b8b4e
#
_entry.id   fe4528e6045b9599d10e3334342b8b4e
#
_cell.length_a   1.000
_cell.length_b   1.000
_cell.length_c   1.000
_cell.angle_alpha   90.00
_cell.angle_beta   90.00
_cell.angle_gamma   90.00
#
_symmetry.space_group_name_H-M   'P 1'
#
loop_
_entity.id
_entity.type
_entity.pdbx_description
1 polymer ?
#
loop_
_entity_poly.entity_id
_entity_poly.type
_entity_poly.pdbx_seq_one_letter_code
_entity_poly.pdbx_strand_id
1 'polypeptide(L)'
;MPARISVAIVCLFVCVSTACAIDDYKLGPDSQPQEGVPRGTMIQGKWVSEKIYPGTERDYWIYTPAQYDKSKPACLMVFQDGGGYAKADGQFRIPVVFDNLIHRKEMPVTIGVFLNPGTVPPTEAGQKGRSNRSFEYDSLGDQYARFLLEEVLPGLAEKHSLKWTDDPEGRGTCGISSGGICAFTVAWERPDQFRKVISHIGSFTNIRGGHVYPALIRQKEKKPLRVFLQDGTNDLDNLHGHWPLANQQMA
;
A
#
# COMPACT_ATOMS: atom_id res chain seq x y z
N MET A 1 71.97 4.27 -23.32
CA MET A 1 71.34 4.17 -21.98
C MET A 1 69.86 4.59 -22.15
N PRO A 2 68.91 3.70 -22.04
CA PRO A 2 67.49 4.08 -22.11
C PRO A 2 66.98 4.49 -20.74
N ALA A 3 66.28 5.66 -20.69
CA ALA A 3 65.64 6.21 -19.52
C ALA A 3 64.40 5.37 -19.17
N ARG A 4 64.32 4.91 -17.92
CA ARG A 4 63.14 4.23 -17.37
C ARG A 4 62.15 5.29 -16.88
N ILE A 5 61.01 5.38 -17.54
CA ILE A 5 59.88 6.17 -17.06
C ILE A 5 59.08 5.32 -16.09
N SER A 6 59.12 5.69 -14.80
CA SER A 6 58.24 5.08 -13.76
C SER A 6 56.89 5.77 -13.78
N VAL A 7 55.84 5.05 -14.19
CA VAL A 7 54.48 5.49 -14.08
C VAL A 7 53.98 5.13 -12.68
N ALA A 8 53.73 6.14 -11.85
CA ALA A 8 53.07 5.99 -10.56
C ALA A 8 51.57 5.97 -10.77
N ILE A 9 50.93 4.82 -10.53
CA ILE A 9 49.47 4.68 -10.53
C ILE A 9 48.99 5.16 -9.16
N VAL A 10 48.37 6.33 -9.14
CA VAL A 10 47.63 6.84 -7.96
C VAL A 10 46.24 6.21 -7.95
N CYS A 11 46.04 5.20 -7.13
CA CYS A 11 44.71 4.66 -6.87
C CYS A 11 43.91 5.65 -5.98
N LEU A 12 42.99 6.38 -6.60
CA LEU A 12 42.06 7.21 -5.90
C LEU A 12 40.99 6.29 -5.27
N PHE A 13 41.10 6.01 -3.96
CA PHE A 13 40.02 5.36 -3.19
C PHE A 13 38.91 6.38 -3.01
N VAL A 14 37.88 6.28 -3.83
CA VAL A 14 36.60 6.97 -3.56
C VAL A 14 35.92 6.20 -2.43
N CYS A 15 36.02 6.71 -1.19
CA CYS A 15 35.15 6.28 -0.11
C CYS A 15 33.73 6.72 -0.46
N VAL A 16 32.92 5.83 -0.99
CA VAL A 16 31.47 6.00 -1.04
C VAL A 16 30.98 5.79 0.38
N SER A 17 30.87 6.88 1.15
CA SER A 17 30.10 6.91 2.38
C SER A 17 28.63 6.70 1.99
N THR A 18 28.11 5.51 2.16
CA THR A 18 26.67 5.28 2.23
C THR A 18 26.18 6.02 3.47
N ALA A 19 25.72 7.23 3.28
CA ALA A 19 24.90 7.92 4.29
C ALA A 19 23.59 7.13 4.40
N CYS A 20 23.53 6.14 5.30
CA CYS A 20 22.28 5.69 5.84
C CYS A 20 21.72 6.86 6.66
N ALA A 21 20.81 7.63 6.05
CA ALA A 21 19.93 8.49 6.83
C ALA A 21 19.00 7.54 7.59
N ILE A 22 19.44 7.11 8.78
CA ILE A 22 18.53 6.59 9.79
C ILE A 22 17.91 7.84 10.39
N ASP A 23 16.71 8.19 9.91
CA ASP A 23 15.90 9.14 10.65
C ASP A 23 15.66 8.55 12.03
N ASP A 24 16.03 9.26 13.09
CA ASP A 24 15.70 8.96 14.49
C ASP A 24 14.18 9.10 14.72
N TYR A 25 13.39 8.41 13.90
CA TYR A 25 11.94 8.44 13.99
C TYR A 25 11.47 7.73 15.26
N LYS A 26 10.97 8.52 16.20
CA LYS A 26 10.37 8.01 17.43
C LYS A 26 8.90 7.72 17.18
N LEU A 27 8.50 6.46 17.41
CA LEU A 27 7.11 6.07 17.35
C LEU A 27 6.25 6.88 18.31
N GLY A 28 5.18 7.47 17.81
CA GLY A 28 4.18 8.12 18.64
C GLY A 28 3.42 7.11 19.52
N PRO A 29 2.67 7.59 20.51
CA PRO A 29 1.95 6.74 21.47
C PRO A 29 0.96 5.80 20.77
N ASP A 30 0.32 6.25 19.70
CA ASP A 30 -0.65 5.42 18.97
C ASP A 30 -0.03 4.22 18.27
N SER A 31 1.25 4.26 17.98
CA SER A 31 2.01 3.17 17.36
C SER A 31 2.61 2.19 18.38
N GLN A 32 2.30 2.35 19.67
CA GLN A 32 2.78 1.50 20.75
C GLN A 32 1.58 0.82 21.43
N PRO A 33 1.70 -0.46 21.83
CA PRO A 33 0.67 -1.13 22.62
C PRO A 33 0.40 -0.35 23.91
N GLN A 34 -0.87 -0.09 24.19
CA GLN A 34 -1.32 0.60 25.40
C GLN A 34 -1.89 -0.42 26.41
N GLU A 35 -1.66 -0.16 27.71
CA GLU A 35 -2.26 -0.97 28.76
C GLU A 35 -3.79 -0.79 28.78
N GLY A 36 -4.53 -1.89 29.00
CA GLY A 36 -5.99 -1.88 29.01
C GLY A 36 -6.66 -1.77 27.65
N VAL A 37 -5.92 -1.63 26.54
CA VAL A 37 -6.47 -1.63 25.20
C VAL A 37 -6.62 -3.07 24.69
N PRO A 38 -7.86 -3.53 24.40
CA PRO A 38 -8.09 -4.87 23.89
C PRO A 38 -7.51 -5.01 22.47
N ARG A 39 -6.80 -6.11 22.26
CA ARG A 39 -6.15 -6.39 20.95
C ARG A 39 -7.11 -7.10 20.02
N GLY A 40 -7.13 -6.65 18.77
CA GLY A 40 -7.79 -7.36 17.68
C GLY A 40 -7.09 -8.67 17.32
N THR A 41 -7.70 -9.41 16.43
CA THR A 41 -7.17 -10.69 15.90
C THR A 41 -6.68 -10.53 14.46
N MET A 42 -5.66 -11.32 14.10
CA MET A 42 -5.11 -11.35 12.77
C MET A 42 -5.24 -12.75 12.17
N ILE A 43 -5.82 -12.83 10.98
CA ILE A 43 -5.89 -14.05 10.17
C ILE A 43 -4.95 -13.88 8.99
N GLN A 44 -4.22 -14.91 8.61
CA GLN A 44 -3.39 -14.96 7.41
C GLN A 44 -3.85 -16.08 6.48
N GLY A 45 -3.74 -15.84 5.17
CA GLY A 45 -4.05 -16.83 4.16
C GLY A 45 -3.46 -16.50 2.79
N LYS A 46 -3.74 -17.38 1.85
CA LYS A 46 -3.40 -17.19 0.44
C LYS A 46 -4.66 -17.04 -0.40
N TRP A 47 -4.59 -16.18 -1.39
CA TRP A 47 -5.62 -15.96 -2.39
C TRP A 47 -5.06 -16.29 -3.77
N VAL A 48 -5.78 -17.12 -4.50
CA VAL A 48 -5.53 -17.40 -5.93
C VAL A 48 -6.62 -16.67 -6.72
N SER A 49 -6.21 -15.78 -7.62
CA SER A 49 -7.17 -15.07 -8.47
C SER A 49 -7.63 -15.97 -9.59
N GLU A 50 -8.93 -16.01 -9.81
CA GLU A 50 -9.56 -16.81 -10.86
C GLU A 50 -10.14 -15.97 -12.00
N LYS A 51 -10.54 -14.71 -11.73
CA LYS A 51 -11.31 -13.88 -12.66
C LYS A 51 -10.50 -12.73 -13.26
N ILE A 52 -10.00 -11.83 -12.44
CA ILE A 52 -9.43 -10.56 -12.90
C ILE A 52 -7.94 -10.67 -13.22
N TYR A 53 -7.18 -11.41 -12.37
CA TYR A 53 -5.77 -11.72 -12.58
C TYR A 53 -5.55 -13.24 -12.54
N PRO A 54 -6.15 -14.00 -13.44
CA PRO A 54 -6.24 -15.46 -13.34
C PRO A 54 -4.88 -16.13 -13.17
N GLY A 55 -4.80 -17.04 -12.20
CA GLY A 55 -3.60 -17.80 -11.87
C GLY A 55 -2.57 -17.05 -11.02
N THR A 56 -2.79 -15.78 -10.66
CA THR A 56 -1.89 -15.10 -9.73
C THR A 56 -2.19 -15.49 -8.30
N GLU A 57 -1.14 -15.69 -7.51
CA GLU A 57 -1.22 -16.01 -6.09
C GLU A 57 -0.70 -14.84 -5.24
N ARG A 58 -1.31 -14.63 -4.08
CA ARG A 58 -0.88 -13.61 -3.11
C ARG A 58 -1.19 -13.99 -1.68
N ASP A 59 -0.39 -13.49 -0.75
CA ASP A 59 -0.73 -13.54 0.67
C ASP A 59 -1.70 -12.43 1.01
N TYR A 60 -2.61 -12.71 1.95
CA TYR A 60 -3.47 -11.73 2.57
C TYR A 60 -3.48 -11.88 4.08
N TRP A 61 -3.81 -10.80 4.77
CA TRP A 61 -4.11 -10.79 6.20
C TRP A 61 -5.42 -10.05 6.42
N ILE A 62 -6.14 -10.43 7.47
CA ILE A 62 -7.36 -9.75 7.90
C ILE A 62 -7.21 -9.43 9.38
N TYR A 63 -7.24 -8.15 9.70
CA TYR A 63 -7.34 -7.67 11.07
C TYR A 63 -8.79 -7.44 11.42
N THR A 64 -9.23 -8.02 12.55
CA THR A 64 -10.56 -7.82 13.12
C THR A 64 -10.40 -7.24 14.51
N PRO A 65 -10.88 -6.01 14.79
CA PRO A 65 -10.75 -5.39 16.11
C PRO A 65 -11.58 -6.14 17.17
N ALA A 66 -11.14 -6.08 18.42
CA ALA A 66 -11.82 -6.75 19.54
C ALA A 66 -13.27 -6.28 19.73
N GLN A 67 -13.59 -5.05 19.27
CA GLN A 67 -14.92 -4.45 19.35
C GLN A 67 -15.84 -4.85 18.19
N TYR A 68 -15.38 -5.69 17.27
CA TYR A 68 -16.19 -6.11 16.13
C TYR A 68 -17.37 -7.00 16.55
N ASP A 69 -18.56 -6.58 16.17
CA ASP A 69 -19.82 -7.31 16.38
C ASP A 69 -20.28 -7.88 15.02
N LYS A 70 -20.30 -9.20 14.89
CA LYS A 70 -20.70 -9.92 13.66
C LYS A 70 -22.14 -9.61 13.22
N SER A 71 -22.99 -9.09 14.11
CA SER A 71 -24.35 -8.68 13.77
C SER A 71 -24.41 -7.37 12.99
N LYS A 72 -23.36 -6.56 13.04
CA LYS A 72 -23.29 -5.22 12.45
C LYS A 72 -22.16 -5.10 11.42
N PRO A 73 -22.34 -4.41 10.30
CA PRO A 73 -21.25 -4.15 9.37
C PRO A 73 -20.22 -3.18 10.00
N ALA A 74 -18.94 -3.53 9.89
CA ALA A 74 -17.83 -2.65 10.27
C ALA A 74 -17.41 -1.75 9.11
N CYS A 75 -16.67 -0.68 9.39
CA CYS A 75 -15.91 0.01 8.34
C CYS A 75 -14.84 -0.92 7.76
N LEU A 76 -14.34 -0.59 6.56
CA LEU A 76 -13.34 -1.38 5.84
C LEU A 76 -12.16 -0.50 5.43
N MET A 77 -10.95 -0.99 5.64
CA MET A 77 -9.75 -0.43 5.05
C MET A 77 -8.91 -1.49 4.35
N VAL A 78 -8.60 -1.27 3.07
CA VAL A 78 -7.82 -2.18 2.24
C VAL A 78 -6.41 -1.61 2.06
N PHE A 79 -5.40 -2.44 2.35
CA PHE A 79 -3.99 -2.07 2.29
C PHE A 79 -3.30 -2.80 1.16
N GLN A 80 -2.75 -2.08 0.20
CA GLN A 80 -1.84 -2.57 -0.83
C GLN A 80 -0.42 -2.68 -0.25
N ASP A 81 0.37 -3.67 -0.68
CA ASP A 81 1.62 -4.10 -0.04
C ASP A 81 1.39 -4.53 1.43
N GLY A 82 0.29 -5.22 1.64
CA GLY A 82 -0.34 -5.47 2.93
C GLY A 82 0.56 -6.09 3.99
N GLY A 83 1.51 -6.95 3.59
CA GLY A 83 2.43 -7.59 4.52
C GLY A 83 3.30 -6.61 5.31
N GLY A 84 3.60 -5.44 4.77
CA GLY A 84 4.30 -4.36 5.50
C GLY A 84 3.44 -3.70 6.56
N TYR A 85 2.16 -3.52 6.26
CA TYR A 85 1.19 -2.85 7.15
C TYR A 85 0.67 -3.76 8.27
N ALA A 86 0.54 -5.08 7.99
CA ALA A 86 -0.05 -6.05 8.91
C ALA A 86 0.82 -6.37 10.15
N LYS A 87 2.10 -6.02 10.15
CA LYS A 87 3.04 -6.32 11.24
C LYS A 87 2.83 -5.38 12.43
N ALA A 88 2.58 -5.94 13.61
CA ALA A 88 2.42 -5.17 14.85
C ALA A 88 3.72 -4.52 15.36
N ASP A 89 4.88 -5.04 14.96
CA ASP A 89 6.23 -4.56 15.30
C ASP A 89 6.95 -3.94 14.08
N GLY A 90 6.25 -3.84 12.96
CA GLY A 90 6.79 -3.29 11.71
C GLY A 90 6.84 -1.76 11.70
N GLN A 91 7.07 -1.21 10.53
CA GLN A 91 7.16 0.24 10.30
C GLN A 91 5.80 0.94 10.48
N PHE A 92 4.70 0.34 10.01
CA PHE A 92 3.37 0.96 10.00
C PHE A 92 2.50 0.60 11.21
N ARG A 93 2.64 -0.61 11.76
CA ARG A 93 1.97 -1.06 12.99
C ARG A 93 0.45 -0.92 13.00
N ILE A 94 -0.20 -1.07 11.86
CA ILE A 94 -1.65 -0.82 11.72
C ILE A 94 -2.50 -1.57 12.76
N PRO A 95 -2.26 -2.85 13.10
CA PRO A 95 -3.03 -3.51 14.15
C PRO A 95 -3.00 -2.77 15.48
N VAL A 96 -1.82 -2.27 15.88
CA VAL A 96 -1.64 -1.52 17.15
C VAL A 96 -2.33 -0.15 17.08
N VAL A 97 -2.18 0.55 15.96
CA VAL A 97 -2.81 1.87 15.76
C VAL A 97 -4.34 1.72 15.76
N PHE A 98 -4.87 0.70 15.10
CA PHE A 98 -6.30 0.45 15.06
C PHE A 98 -6.85 0.09 16.44
N ASP A 99 -6.16 -0.81 17.19
CA ASP A 99 -6.54 -1.14 18.57
C ASP A 99 -6.69 0.14 19.41
N ASN A 100 -5.68 1.02 19.39
CA ASN A 100 -5.65 2.24 20.19
C ASN A 100 -6.75 3.23 19.77
N LEU A 101 -6.87 3.54 18.48
CA LEU A 101 -7.83 4.53 17.97
C LEU A 101 -9.29 4.07 18.11
N ILE A 102 -9.57 2.78 17.87
CA ILE A 102 -10.91 2.22 18.01
C ILE A 102 -11.32 2.19 19.49
N HIS A 103 -10.40 1.82 20.39
CA HIS A 103 -10.64 1.82 21.83
C HIS A 103 -11.02 3.21 22.35
N ARG A 104 -10.31 4.26 21.92
CA ARG A 104 -10.60 5.66 22.27
C ARG A 104 -11.80 6.26 21.53
N LYS A 105 -12.43 5.51 20.63
CA LYS A 105 -13.56 5.97 19.76
C LYS A 105 -13.17 7.15 18.84
N GLU A 106 -11.90 7.29 18.54
CA GLU A 106 -11.36 8.26 17.56
C GLU A 106 -11.45 7.71 16.13
N MET A 107 -11.64 6.41 16.01
CA MET A 107 -11.86 5.68 14.78
C MET A 107 -13.05 4.73 14.96
N PRO A 108 -13.95 4.59 13.97
CA PRO A 108 -15.02 3.60 14.03
C PRO A 108 -14.43 2.18 13.99
N VAL A 109 -15.23 1.19 14.42
CA VAL A 109 -14.87 -0.23 14.30
C VAL A 109 -14.58 -0.54 12.82
N THR A 110 -13.32 -0.84 12.51
CA THR A 110 -12.81 -0.97 11.13
C THR A 110 -12.06 -2.29 10.98
N ILE A 111 -12.48 -3.10 10.01
CA ILE A 111 -11.75 -4.30 9.59
C ILE A 111 -10.64 -3.86 8.61
N GLY A 112 -9.41 -4.34 8.83
CA GLY A 112 -8.29 -4.16 7.91
C GLY A 112 -8.11 -5.38 7.02
N VAL A 113 -8.11 -5.20 5.70
CA VAL A 113 -7.77 -6.22 4.72
C VAL A 113 -6.44 -5.85 4.07
N PHE A 114 -5.43 -6.67 4.25
CA PHE A 114 -4.07 -6.44 3.79
C PHE A 114 -3.76 -7.41 2.66
N LEU A 115 -3.40 -6.90 1.50
CA LEU A 115 -3.13 -7.70 0.31
C LEU A 115 -1.73 -7.44 -0.23
N ASN A 116 -0.98 -8.49 -0.44
CA ASN A 116 0.23 -8.39 -1.25
C ASN A 116 -0.12 -8.38 -2.74
N PRO A 117 0.76 -7.86 -3.60
CA PRO A 117 0.59 -7.99 -5.04
C PRO A 117 0.66 -9.46 -5.46
N GLY A 118 0.06 -9.77 -6.59
CA GLY A 118 0.09 -11.11 -7.16
C GLY A 118 1.47 -11.53 -7.62
N THR A 119 1.69 -12.83 -7.53
CA THR A 119 2.82 -13.52 -8.15
C THR A 119 2.25 -14.47 -9.19
N VAL A 120 2.74 -14.40 -10.42
CA VAL A 120 2.49 -15.40 -11.44
C VAL A 120 3.38 -16.60 -11.14
N PRO A 121 2.82 -17.79 -10.86
CA PRO A 121 3.60 -18.97 -10.60
C PRO A 121 4.56 -19.31 -11.75
N PRO A 122 5.68 -19.97 -11.48
CA PRO A 122 6.58 -20.41 -12.54
C PRO A 122 5.91 -21.52 -13.39
N THR A 123 6.24 -21.54 -14.68
CA THR A 123 5.76 -22.57 -15.60
C THR A 123 6.62 -23.85 -15.57
N GLU A 124 7.82 -23.76 -15.02
CA GLU A 124 8.77 -24.87 -14.94
C GLU A 124 9.30 -25.04 -13.51
N ALA A 125 9.55 -26.28 -13.12
CA ALA A 125 10.12 -26.61 -11.83
C ALA A 125 11.49 -25.93 -11.64
N GLY A 126 11.71 -25.32 -10.46
CA GLY A 126 12.97 -24.63 -10.13
C GLY A 126 13.06 -23.17 -10.56
N GLN A 127 12.12 -22.66 -11.34
CA GLN A 127 12.01 -21.22 -11.63
C GLN A 127 11.33 -20.48 -10.49
N LYS A 128 11.63 -19.18 -10.35
CA LYS A 128 10.90 -18.30 -9.44
C LYS A 128 9.67 -17.72 -10.11
N GLY A 129 8.59 -17.57 -9.38
CA GLY A 129 7.41 -16.85 -9.85
C GLY A 129 7.75 -15.39 -10.18
N ARG A 130 7.01 -14.82 -11.11
CA ARG A 130 7.16 -13.42 -11.55
C ARG A 130 6.20 -12.53 -10.77
N SER A 131 6.74 -11.46 -10.16
CA SER A 131 5.91 -10.44 -9.50
C SER A 131 5.00 -9.76 -10.52
N ASN A 132 3.72 -9.63 -10.16
CA ASN A 132 2.72 -8.92 -10.95
C ASN A 132 2.46 -7.49 -10.43
N ARG A 133 3.24 -7.04 -9.44
CA ARG A 133 3.02 -5.81 -8.68
C ARG A 133 2.86 -4.58 -9.56
N SER A 134 3.80 -4.33 -10.46
CA SER A 134 3.72 -3.14 -11.30
C SER A 134 2.54 -3.19 -12.27
N PHE A 135 2.21 -4.37 -12.79
CA PHE A 135 1.03 -4.51 -13.65
C PHE A 135 -0.28 -4.27 -12.89
N GLU A 136 -0.40 -4.77 -11.66
CA GLU A 136 -1.60 -4.61 -10.85
C GLU A 136 -1.73 -3.20 -10.28
N TYR A 137 -0.65 -2.61 -9.80
CA TYR A 137 -0.68 -1.40 -8.99
C TYR A 137 -0.44 -0.11 -9.77
N ASP A 138 0.46 -0.13 -10.77
CA ASP A 138 0.79 1.07 -11.53
C ASP A 138 -0.08 1.24 -12.78
N SER A 139 -0.86 0.22 -13.18
CA SER A 139 -1.80 0.34 -14.30
C SER A 139 -2.99 1.21 -13.91
N LEU A 140 -3.32 2.15 -14.78
CA LEU A 140 -4.49 3.00 -14.61
C LEU A 140 -5.76 2.27 -15.01
N GLY A 141 -6.92 2.79 -14.56
CA GLY A 141 -8.22 2.21 -14.83
C GLY A 141 -8.76 1.34 -13.70
N ASP A 142 -9.91 0.73 -13.93
CA ASP A 142 -10.72 0.09 -12.89
C ASP A 142 -10.36 -1.37 -12.57
N GLN A 143 -9.42 -1.97 -13.31
CA GLN A 143 -9.16 -3.41 -13.23
C GLN A 143 -8.83 -3.87 -11.80
N TYR A 144 -7.96 -3.15 -11.09
CA TYR A 144 -7.65 -3.53 -9.71
C TYR A 144 -8.81 -3.27 -8.75
N ALA A 145 -9.58 -2.21 -8.97
CA ALA A 145 -10.80 -1.96 -8.19
C ALA A 145 -11.82 -3.10 -8.39
N ARG A 146 -12.01 -3.56 -9.62
CA ARG A 146 -12.85 -4.73 -9.91
C ARG A 146 -12.32 -6.00 -9.26
N PHE A 147 -11.01 -6.23 -9.29
CA PHE A 147 -10.40 -7.34 -8.56
C PHE A 147 -10.76 -7.34 -7.08
N LEU A 148 -10.69 -6.19 -6.42
CA LEU A 148 -11.12 -6.07 -5.03
C LEU A 148 -12.63 -6.33 -4.86
N LEU A 149 -13.47 -5.71 -5.69
CA LEU A 149 -14.92 -5.66 -5.48
C LEU A 149 -15.66 -6.90 -6.00
N GLU A 150 -15.18 -7.51 -7.08
CA GLU A 150 -15.87 -8.63 -7.73
C GLU A 150 -15.29 -10.00 -7.34
N GLU A 151 -14.10 -10.01 -6.71
CA GLU A 151 -13.40 -11.26 -6.42
C GLU A 151 -12.94 -11.35 -4.96
N VAL A 152 -12.03 -10.48 -4.52
CA VAL A 152 -11.35 -10.63 -3.23
C VAL A 152 -12.27 -10.36 -2.06
N LEU A 153 -12.88 -9.18 -2.01
CA LEU A 153 -13.68 -8.76 -0.86
C LEU A 153 -14.90 -9.67 -0.64
N PRO A 154 -15.70 -10.01 -1.66
CA PRO A 154 -16.80 -10.97 -1.48
C PRO A 154 -16.31 -12.34 -0.98
N GLY A 155 -15.26 -12.88 -1.60
CA GLY A 155 -14.74 -14.19 -1.23
C GLY A 155 -14.15 -14.23 0.18
N LEU A 156 -13.46 -13.17 0.62
CA LEU A 156 -12.96 -13.07 2.00
C LEU A 156 -14.09 -12.90 3.02
N ALA A 157 -15.12 -12.11 2.69
CA ALA A 157 -16.31 -11.94 3.54
C ALA A 157 -17.01 -13.27 3.78
N GLU A 158 -17.24 -14.04 2.73
CA GLU A 158 -17.87 -15.37 2.81
C GLU A 158 -16.98 -16.35 3.60
N LYS A 159 -15.71 -16.49 3.19
CA LYS A 159 -14.76 -17.44 3.78
C LYS A 159 -14.57 -17.26 5.29
N HIS A 160 -14.58 -16.02 5.76
CA HIS A 160 -14.31 -15.68 7.17
C HIS A 160 -15.55 -15.22 7.94
N SER A 161 -16.73 -15.27 7.32
CA SER A 161 -18.01 -14.83 7.93
C SER A 161 -17.93 -13.41 8.48
N LEU A 162 -17.37 -12.48 7.67
CA LEU A 162 -17.18 -11.07 8.00
C LEU A 162 -18.22 -10.20 7.29
N LYS A 163 -18.58 -9.09 7.94
CA LYS A 163 -19.45 -8.08 7.37
C LYS A 163 -18.79 -6.72 7.47
N TRP A 164 -18.64 -6.05 6.37
CA TRP A 164 -18.27 -4.64 6.28
C TRP A 164 -19.34 -3.84 5.56
N THR A 165 -19.34 -2.53 5.80
CA THR A 165 -20.34 -1.61 5.26
C THR A 165 -20.24 -1.51 3.73
N ASP A 166 -21.37 -1.27 3.08
CA ASP A 166 -21.44 -0.88 1.68
C ASP A 166 -21.42 0.64 1.48
N ASP A 167 -21.50 1.42 2.59
CA ASP A 167 -21.35 2.87 2.54
C ASP A 167 -19.90 3.23 2.14
N PRO A 168 -19.68 3.93 1.01
CA PRO A 168 -18.35 4.33 0.57
C PRO A 168 -17.65 5.27 1.56
N GLU A 169 -18.40 6.00 2.42
CA GLU A 169 -17.82 6.80 3.50
C GLU A 169 -17.20 5.94 4.62
N GLY A 170 -17.62 4.70 4.75
CA GLY A 170 -17.05 3.71 5.66
C GLY A 170 -15.91 2.90 5.06
N ARG A 171 -15.51 3.16 3.80
CA ARG A 171 -14.47 2.38 3.09
C ARG A 171 -13.28 3.24 2.70
N GLY A 172 -12.08 2.71 2.94
CA GLY A 172 -10.81 3.36 2.60
C GLY A 172 -9.81 2.40 1.96
N THR A 173 -8.83 2.99 1.28
CA THR A 173 -7.69 2.31 0.67
C THR A 173 -6.39 2.96 1.12
N CYS A 174 -5.34 2.16 1.26
CA CYS A 174 -4.02 2.62 1.69
C CYS A 174 -2.92 1.86 0.95
N GLY A 175 -1.82 2.52 0.68
CA GLY A 175 -0.64 1.84 0.12
C GLY A 175 0.59 2.72 0.06
N ILE A 176 1.71 2.09 -0.26
CA ILE A 176 3.02 2.74 -0.36
C ILE A 176 3.59 2.60 -1.77
N SER A 177 4.21 3.66 -2.29
CA SER A 177 4.86 3.68 -3.62
C SER A 177 3.86 3.30 -4.72
N SER A 178 4.10 2.22 -5.49
CA SER A 178 3.10 1.68 -6.42
C SER A 178 1.78 1.32 -5.72
N GLY A 179 1.84 0.85 -4.45
CA GLY A 179 0.62 0.64 -3.65
C GLY A 179 -0.12 1.94 -3.34
N GLY A 180 0.59 3.07 -3.21
CA GLY A 180 0.00 4.39 -2.98
C GLY A 180 -0.81 4.90 -4.17
N ILE A 181 -0.25 4.82 -5.39
CA ILE A 181 -1.00 5.14 -6.60
C ILE A 181 -2.14 4.15 -6.83
N CYS A 182 -1.95 2.86 -6.54
CA CYS A 182 -3.00 1.86 -6.61
C CYS A 182 -4.19 2.21 -5.70
N ALA A 183 -3.91 2.56 -4.44
CA ALA A 183 -4.93 2.99 -3.49
C ALA A 183 -5.72 4.20 -4.01
N PHE A 184 -5.03 5.20 -4.57
CA PHE A 184 -5.67 6.34 -5.20
C PHE A 184 -6.50 5.94 -6.41
N THR A 185 -5.96 5.11 -7.31
CA THR A 185 -6.65 4.65 -8.53
C THR A 185 -7.94 3.92 -8.20
N VAL A 186 -7.95 3.04 -7.18
CA VAL A 186 -9.15 2.34 -6.73
C VAL A 186 -10.27 3.31 -6.36
N ALA A 187 -9.98 4.31 -5.54
CA ALA A 187 -10.97 5.30 -5.12
C ALA A 187 -11.35 6.26 -6.26
N TRP A 188 -10.40 6.61 -7.12
CA TRP A 188 -10.63 7.45 -8.29
C TRP A 188 -11.60 6.81 -9.28
N GLU A 189 -11.42 5.53 -9.58
CA GLU A 189 -12.28 4.78 -10.50
C GLU A 189 -13.62 4.37 -9.87
N ARG A 190 -13.64 4.10 -8.56
CA ARG A 190 -14.84 3.63 -7.85
C ARG A 190 -15.15 4.49 -6.61
N PRO A 191 -15.42 5.80 -6.78
CA PRO A 191 -15.80 6.68 -5.69
C PRO A 191 -17.18 6.34 -5.07
N ASP A 192 -17.95 5.51 -5.76
CA ASP A 192 -19.17 4.88 -5.27
C ASP A 192 -18.91 3.77 -4.25
N GLN A 193 -17.67 3.28 -4.15
CA GLN A 193 -17.26 2.18 -3.28
C GLN A 193 -16.21 2.58 -2.25
N PHE A 194 -15.32 3.51 -2.56
CA PHE A 194 -14.23 3.96 -1.69
C PHE A 194 -14.10 5.48 -1.76
N ARG A 195 -14.08 6.14 -0.60
CA ARG A 195 -13.97 7.61 -0.52
C ARG A 195 -12.79 8.11 0.28
N LYS A 196 -12.03 7.22 0.92
CA LYS A 196 -10.86 7.59 1.73
C LYS A 196 -9.61 6.93 1.19
N VAL A 197 -8.55 7.73 1.03
CA VAL A 197 -7.27 7.27 0.51
C VAL A 197 -6.15 7.73 1.43
N ILE A 198 -5.24 6.82 1.75
CA ILE A 198 -3.94 7.14 2.32
C ILE A 198 -2.88 6.66 1.33
N SER A 199 -2.10 7.58 0.79
CA SER A 199 -1.01 7.30 -0.14
C SER A 199 0.31 7.74 0.48
N HIS A 200 1.13 6.78 0.86
CA HIS A 200 2.49 7.02 1.30
C HIS A 200 3.43 6.96 0.10
N ILE A 201 4.20 8.02 -0.13
CA ILE A 201 5.16 8.14 -1.22
C ILE A 201 4.62 7.59 -2.56
N GLY A 202 3.40 7.98 -2.93
CA GLY A 202 2.69 7.43 -4.09
C GLY A 202 3.45 7.61 -5.40
N SER A 203 3.51 6.56 -6.23
CA SER A 203 4.23 6.58 -7.51
C SER A 203 3.42 7.30 -8.60
N PHE A 204 3.06 8.57 -8.38
CA PHE A 204 2.38 9.40 -9.38
C PHE A 204 3.33 9.86 -10.50
N THR A 205 4.26 9.00 -10.85
CA THR A 205 5.31 9.16 -11.84
C THR A 205 5.06 8.27 -13.06
N ASN A 206 5.95 8.31 -14.07
CA ASN A 206 5.73 7.60 -15.33
C ASN A 206 6.24 6.17 -15.30
N ILE A 207 5.78 5.34 -14.33
CA ILE A 207 6.02 3.89 -14.37
C ILE A 207 5.09 3.25 -15.42
N ARG A 208 3.78 3.52 -15.32
CA ARG A 208 2.74 3.09 -16.27
C ARG A 208 1.71 4.20 -16.52
N GLY A 209 2.17 5.43 -16.62
CA GLY A 209 1.32 6.58 -16.94
C GLY A 209 0.76 7.34 -15.73
N GLY A 210 1.16 7.01 -14.49
CA GLY A 210 0.65 7.67 -13.27
C GLY A 210 0.82 9.19 -13.21
N HIS A 211 1.79 9.72 -13.94
CA HIS A 211 2.05 11.16 -14.07
C HIS A 211 0.90 11.98 -14.69
N VAL A 212 -0.10 11.33 -15.27
CA VAL A 212 -1.27 12.02 -15.86
C VAL A 212 -2.30 12.45 -14.80
N TYR A 213 -2.27 11.92 -13.58
CA TYR A 213 -3.27 12.19 -12.56
C TYR A 213 -3.43 13.68 -12.20
N PRO A 214 -2.37 14.49 -12.02
CA PRO A 214 -2.53 15.90 -11.74
C PRO A 214 -3.34 16.64 -12.82
N ALA A 215 -3.17 16.26 -14.09
CA ALA A 215 -3.96 16.80 -15.18
C ALA A 215 -5.39 16.27 -15.20
N LEU A 216 -5.58 14.96 -14.98
CA LEU A 216 -6.92 14.35 -14.93
C LEU A 216 -7.78 14.94 -13.82
N ILE A 217 -7.21 15.18 -12.64
CA ILE A 217 -7.93 15.77 -11.49
C ILE A 217 -8.46 17.16 -11.86
N ARG A 218 -7.66 17.97 -12.57
CA ARG A 218 -8.05 19.32 -13.01
C ARG A 218 -9.09 19.33 -14.12
N GLN A 219 -9.14 18.27 -14.94
CA GLN A 219 -10.02 18.17 -16.10
C GLN A 219 -11.36 17.49 -15.82
N LYS A 220 -11.47 16.77 -14.72
CA LYS A 220 -12.68 16.02 -14.38
C LYS A 220 -13.49 16.73 -13.30
N GLU A 221 -14.79 16.42 -13.24
CA GLU A 221 -15.63 16.85 -12.14
C GLU A 221 -15.06 16.38 -10.79
N LYS A 222 -15.27 17.20 -9.76
CA LYS A 222 -14.81 16.90 -8.40
C LYS A 222 -15.45 15.60 -7.90
N LYS A 223 -14.59 14.63 -7.60
CA LYS A 223 -15.02 13.37 -6.96
C LYS A 223 -15.07 13.53 -5.44
N PRO A 224 -16.00 12.86 -4.74
CA PRO A 224 -16.17 12.99 -3.30
C PRO A 224 -15.11 12.17 -2.55
N LEU A 225 -13.84 12.43 -2.80
CA LEU A 225 -12.70 11.73 -2.21
C LEU A 225 -12.06 12.56 -1.10
N ARG A 226 -11.62 11.90 -0.05
CA ARG A 226 -10.72 12.43 0.96
C ARG A 226 -9.39 11.71 0.82
N VAL A 227 -8.35 12.44 0.49
CA VAL A 227 -7.02 11.90 0.17
C VAL A 227 -6.01 12.48 1.12
N PHE A 228 -5.26 11.61 1.79
CA PHE A 228 -4.07 11.97 2.53
C PHE A 228 -2.85 11.53 1.72
N LEU A 229 -1.96 12.47 1.42
CA LEU A 229 -0.71 12.25 0.72
C LEU A 229 0.44 12.50 1.69
N GLN A 230 1.40 11.60 1.71
CA GLN A 230 2.64 11.77 2.46
C GLN A 230 3.82 11.40 1.57
N ASP A 231 4.84 12.26 1.55
CA ASP A 231 6.09 12.01 0.86
C ASP A 231 7.26 12.60 1.65
N GLY A 232 8.47 12.13 1.37
CA GLY A 232 9.72 12.66 1.93
C GLY A 232 10.41 13.60 0.95
N THR A 233 11.07 14.64 1.45
CA THR A 233 11.81 15.59 0.60
C THR A 233 12.99 14.97 -0.15
N ASN A 234 13.50 13.83 0.34
CA ASN A 234 14.64 13.10 -0.21
C ASN A 234 14.22 11.76 -0.83
N ASP A 235 12.97 11.64 -1.26
CA ASP A 235 12.49 10.43 -1.93
C ASP A 235 13.03 10.34 -3.37
N LEU A 236 12.64 9.31 -4.11
CA LEU A 236 13.21 8.93 -5.39
C LEU A 236 13.15 10.05 -6.44
N ASP A 237 14.28 10.20 -7.13
CA ASP A 237 14.42 10.92 -8.39
C ASP A 237 15.16 10.01 -9.38
N ASN A 238 14.47 9.53 -10.41
CA ASN A 238 15.00 8.56 -11.36
C ASN A 238 14.35 8.68 -12.74
N LEU A 239 14.63 7.70 -13.63
CA LEU A 239 14.10 7.69 -15.02
C LEU A 239 12.56 7.71 -15.13
N HIS A 240 11.82 7.39 -14.07
CA HIS A 240 10.35 7.43 -14.05
C HIS A 240 9.81 8.78 -13.60
N GLY A 241 10.62 9.62 -12.96
CA GLY A 241 10.28 10.94 -12.48
C GLY A 241 10.78 11.24 -11.07
N HIS A 242 10.33 12.37 -10.55
CA HIS A 242 10.69 12.91 -9.24
C HIS A 242 9.50 12.77 -8.29
N TRP A 243 9.56 11.83 -7.32
CA TRP A 243 8.44 11.48 -6.43
C TRP A 243 7.93 12.66 -5.61
N PRO A 244 8.78 13.43 -4.90
CA PRO A 244 8.32 14.57 -4.12
C PRO A 244 7.52 15.59 -4.96
N LEU A 245 8.01 15.93 -6.14
CA LEU A 245 7.31 16.86 -7.04
C LEU A 245 5.99 16.26 -7.53
N ALA A 246 5.96 14.98 -7.89
CA ALA A 246 4.77 14.31 -8.36
C ALA A 246 3.67 14.30 -7.28
N ASN A 247 4.04 14.00 -6.02
CA ASN A 247 3.10 14.03 -4.90
C ASN A 247 2.62 15.45 -4.56
N GLN A 248 3.49 16.46 -4.66
CA GLN A 248 3.10 17.88 -4.53
C GLN A 248 2.09 18.30 -5.60
N GLN A 249 2.21 17.80 -6.84
CA GLN A 249 1.28 18.10 -7.92
C GLN A 249 -0.10 17.46 -7.75
N MET A 250 -0.21 16.42 -6.91
CA MET A 250 -1.46 15.74 -6.56
C MET A 250 -2.27 16.51 -5.51
N ALA A 251 -1.64 17.37 -4.71
CA ALA A 251 -2.27 18.21 -3.69
C ALA A 251 -2.82 19.51 -4.31
#